data_64a5f6f335f8464a976872ed3bc5ab6b
#
_entry.id   64a5f6f335f8464a976872ed3bc5ab6b
#
_cell.length_a   1.000
_cell.length_b   1.000
_cell.length_c   1.000
_cell.angle_alpha   90.00
_cell.angle_beta   90.00
_cell.angle_gamma   90.00
#
_symmetry.space_group_name_H-M   'P 1'
#
loop_
_entity.id
_entity.type
_entity.pdbx_description
1 polymer ?
#
loop_
_entity_poly.entity_id
_entity_poly.type
_entity_poly.pdbx_seq_one_letter_code
_entity_poly.pdbx_strand_id
1 'polypeptide(L)'
;MTSNAPSTITYGRVAPGLFVRDIASASAFYCDVLGFTKTFENGDPVGFVILEKDKAELHLNLVKDHAPSTTNVAHLMVDDVDALHEICVAAGVRIIRALADKDYGLRAFVFADPDGNRIDVGQPIDDAPKVGEVFEHRNLAGAQFKDCSLAEAGFDDVNLSGSLFSNVNLRQARLTNVNMIGVVIENANIEGLTIYGIDIHALVQAELARRGPA
;
A
#
# COMPACT_ATOMS: atom_id res chain seq x y z
N MET A 1 21.45 -18.58 -6.13
CA MET A 1 21.60 -19.06 -4.74
C MET A 1 20.23 -19.52 -4.29
N THR A 2 19.99 -20.84 -4.23
CA THR A 2 18.72 -21.41 -3.77
C THR A 2 18.67 -21.28 -2.26
N SER A 3 17.70 -20.53 -1.75
CA SER A 3 17.39 -20.43 -0.31
C SER A 3 17.03 -21.83 0.20
N ASN A 4 17.86 -22.38 1.06
CA ASN A 4 17.65 -23.68 1.69
C ASN A 4 16.94 -23.49 3.05
N ALA A 5 15.82 -22.76 3.08
CA ALA A 5 14.97 -22.70 4.26
C ALA A 5 14.23 -24.04 4.42
N PRO A 6 14.23 -24.67 5.59
CA PRO A 6 13.52 -25.93 5.79
C PRO A 6 12.02 -25.71 5.54
N SER A 7 11.46 -26.50 4.62
CA SER A 7 10.07 -26.39 4.11
C SER A 7 8.96 -26.69 5.14
N THR A 8 9.30 -26.95 6.40
CA THR A 8 8.37 -27.35 7.47
C THR A 8 8.19 -26.30 8.58
N ILE A 9 8.91 -25.17 8.53
CA ILE A 9 8.82 -24.10 9.55
C ILE A 9 7.77 -23.09 9.13
N THR A 10 6.73 -22.91 9.96
CA THR A 10 5.76 -21.81 9.81
C THR A 10 6.19 -20.66 10.73
N TYR A 11 6.43 -19.50 10.16
CA TYR A 11 6.76 -18.30 10.92
C TYR A 11 5.49 -17.69 11.51
N GLY A 12 5.58 -17.26 12.78
CA GLY A 12 4.53 -16.50 13.47
C GLY A 12 4.75 -14.98 13.35
N ARG A 13 4.10 -14.23 14.24
CA ARG A 13 4.29 -12.77 14.35
C ARG A 13 5.68 -12.45 14.91
N VAL A 14 6.16 -11.26 14.58
CA VAL A 14 7.35 -10.66 15.19
C VAL A 14 6.88 -9.51 16.09
N ALA A 15 7.32 -9.48 17.34
CA ALA A 15 7.06 -8.39 18.27
C ALA A 15 8.32 -7.51 18.41
N PRO A 16 8.24 -6.18 18.22
CA PRO A 16 9.38 -5.29 18.44
C PRO A 16 9.69 -5.14 19.93
N GLY A 17 10.99 -5.12 20.27
CA GLY A 17 11.48 -4.80 21.61
C GLY A 17 11.85 -3.32 21.71
N LEU A 18 11.14 -2.56 22.53
CA LEU A 18 11.38 -1.16 22.79
C LEU A 18 12.19 -0.99 24.07
N PHE A 19 13.23 -0.17 24.03
CA PHE A 19 14.00 0.17 25.20
C PHE A 19 13.42 1.42 25.86
N VAL A 20 13.18 1.36 27.18
CA VAL A 20 12.56 2.42 27.94
C VAL A 20 13.35 2.67 29.22
N ARG A 21 13.38 3.93 29.68
CA ARG A 21 14.11 4.32 30.89
C ARG A 21 13.33 4.10 32.15
N ASP A 22 11.99 4.04 32.03
CA ASP A 22 11.06 3.77 33.11
C ASP A 22 9.87 2.95 32.59
N ILE A 23 9.75 1.72 33.11
CA ILE A 23 8.70 0.77 32.68
C ILE A 23 7.30 1.26 33.01
N ALA A 24 7.11 1.91 34.18
CA ALA A 24 5.79 2.35 34.61
C ALA A 24 5.27 3.48 33.71
N SER A 25 6.11 4.51 33.47
CA SER A 25 5.77 5.63 32.59
C SER A 25 5.54 5.18 31.15
N ALA A 26 6.38 4.29 30.61
CA ALA A 26 6.19 3.76 29.27
C ALA A 26 4.91 2.92 29.16
N SER A 27 4.66 2.03 30.11
CA SER A 27 3.42 1.24 30.15
C SER A 27 2.18 2.14 30.20
N ALA A 28 2.18 3.18 31.04
CA ALA A 28 1.08 4.15 31.13
C ALA A 28 0.85 4.84 29.78
N PHE A 29 1.90 5.28 29.09
CA PHE A 29 1.77 5.88 27.76
C PHE A 29 1.08 4.94 26.75
N TYR A 30 1.57 3.73 26.62
CA TYR A 30 0.99 2.78 25.67
C TYR A 30 -0.42 2.33 26.05
N CYS A 31 -0.72 2.18 27.35
CA CYS A 31 -2.04 1.78 27.82
C CYS A 31 -3.05 2.93 27.76
N ASP A 32 -2.71 4.10 28.31
CA ASP A 32 -3.68 5.19 28.51
C ASP A 32 -3.88 6.02 27.24
N VAL A 33 -2.84 6.17 26.40
CA VAL A 33 -2.91 6.96 25.17
C VAL A 33 -3.26 6.08 23.97
N LEU A 34 -2.59 4.93 23.80
CA LEU A 34 -2.74 4.09 22.60
C LEU A 34 -3.69 2.90 22.83
N GLY A 35 -4.15 2.68 24.07
CA GLY A 35 -5.14 1.67 24.43
C GLY A 35 -4.63 0.23 24.41
N PHE A 36 -3.30 0.03 24.60
CA PHE A 36 -2.74 -1.30 24.81
C PHE A 36 -3.12 -1.85 26.19
N THR A 37 -3.06 -3.17 26.34
CA THR A 37 -3.26 -3.86 27.60
C THR A 37 -1.95 -4.57 27.99
N LYS A 38 -1.54 -4.41 29.25
CA LYS A 38 -0.41 -5.16 29.79
C LYS A 38 -0.83 -6.61 30.05
N THR A 39 -0.22 -7.56 29.35
CA THR A 39 -0.53 -9.00 29.45
C THR A 39 0.52 -9.79 30.22
N PHE A 40 1.74 -9.28 30.35
CA PHE A 40 2.81 -9.93 31.09
C PHE A 40 3.80 -8.92 31.66
N GLU A 41 4.39 -9.23 32.80
CA GLU A 41 5.54 -8.50 33.38
C GLU A 41 6.52 -9.46 34.06
N ASN A 42 7.80 -9.08 34.11
CA ASN A 42 8.84 -9.86 34.75
C ASN A 42 9.91 -8.97 35.42
N GLY A 43 10.47 -9.49 36.52
CA GLY A 43 11.52 -8.86 37.29
C GLY A 43 11.04 -8.25 38.61
N ASP A 44 11.96 -8.08 39.59
CA ASP A 44 11.76 -7.36 40.83
C ASP A 44 13.04 -6.52 41.12
N PRO A 45 13.05 -5.21 40.80
CA PRO A 45 11.97 -4.45 40.18
C PRO A 45 11.66 -4.90 38.71
N VAL A 46 10.42 -4.63 38.26
CA VAL A 46 9.97 -5.00 36.91
C VAL A 46 10.88 -4.37 35.86
N GLY A 47 11.44 -5.22 35.00
CA GLY A 47 12.35 -4.81 33.92
C GLY A 47 11.90 -5.19 32.52
N PHE A 48 10.81 -5.95 32.41
CA PHE A 48 10.25 -6.40 31.15
C PHE A 48 8.72 -6.44 31.21
N VAL A 49 8.06 -5.96 30.13
CA VAL A 49 6.59 -5.96 30.01
C VAL A 49 6.19 -6.32 28.58
N ILE A 50 5.12 -7.12 28.43
CA ILE A 50 4.43 -7.35 27.18
C ILE A 50 3.13 -6.55 27.16
N LEU A 51 2.93 -5.81 26.09
CA LEU A 51 1.72 -5.04 25.80
C LEU A 51 1.06 -5.58 24.54
N GLU A 52 -0.26 -5.75 24.58
CA GLU A 52 -1.04 -6.26 23.45
C GLU A 52 -2.23 -5.36 23.16
N LYS A 53 -2.54 -5.20 21.87
CA LYS A 53 -3.79 -4.61 21.39
C LYS A 53 -4.15 -5.26 20.06
N ASP A 54 -5.31 -5.90 20.00
CA ASP A 54 -5.79 -6.65 18.84
C ASP A 54 -4.73 -7.67 18.37
N LYS A 55 -4.06 -7.42 17.23
CA LYS A 55 -2.99 -8.27 16.69
C LYS A 55 -1.59 -7.73 16.97
N ALA A 56 -1.51 -6.52 17.52
CA ALA A 56 -0.23 -5.88 17.83
C ALA A 56 0.31 -6.35 19.18
N GLU A 57 1.61 -6.56 19.25
CA GLU A 57 2.34 -6.88 20.47
C GLU A 57 3.63 -6.06 20.52
N LEU A 58 3.90 -5.46 21.68
CA LEU A 58 5.11 -4.68 21.96
C LEU A 58 5.78 -5.21 23.22
N HIS A 59 7.10 -5.32 23.21
CA HIS A 59 7.89 -5.68 24.38
C HIS A 59 8.64 -4.46 24.91
N LEU A 60 8.37 -4.05 26.15
CA LEU A 60 9.12 -2.99 26.82
C LEU A 60 10.27 -3.61 27.63
N ASN A 61 11.47 -3.08 27.43
CA ASN A 61 12.67 -3.52 28.11
C ASN A 61 13.30 -2.34 28.86
N LEU A 62 13.51 -2.47 30.16
CA LEU A 62 14.15 -1.43 30.98
C LEU A 62 15.63 -1.28 30.62
N VAL A 63 15.99 -0.12 30.11
CA VAL A 63 17.37 0.29 29.82
C VAL A 63 17.54 1.73 30.29
N LYS A 64 18.05 1.93 31.51
CA LYS A 64 18.08 3.24 32.19
C LYS A 64 18.83 4.34 31.46
N ASP A 65 19.85 3.96 30.68
CA ASP A 65 20.68 4.86 29.87
C ASP A 65 20.29 4.86 28.39
N HIS A 66 19.06 4.40 28.06
CA HIS A 66 18.56 4.42 26.68
C HIS A 66 18.58 5.84 26.10
N ALA A 67 19.18 5.97 24.91
CA ALA A 67 19.16 7.19 24.12
C ALA A 67 18.03 7.15 23.07
N PRO A 68 17.38 8.30 22.76
CA PRO A 68 16.34 8.39 21.74
C PRO A 68 16.79 7.79 20.39
N SER A 69 15.94 7.00 19.76
CA SER A 69 16.23 6.40 18.47
C SER A 69 16.25 7.46 17.36
N THR A 70 17.20 7.32 16.43
CA THR A 70 17.25 8.13 15.20
C THR A 70 16.55 7.45 14.02
N THR A 71 16.18 6.17 14.17
CA THR A 71 15.48 5.36 13.17
C THR A 71 14.16 4.84 13.73
N ASN A 72 13.26 4.39 12.87
CA ASN A 72 12.03 3.71 13.30
C ASN A 72 12.40 2.35 13.90
N VAL A 73 11.88 2.06 15.09
CA VAL A 73 12.12 0.82 15.83
C VAL A 73 10.95 -0.17 15.72
N ALA A 74 9.79 0.32 15.33
CA ALA A 74 8.61 -0.49 15.05
C ALA A 74 7.82 0.10 13.88
N HIS A 75 7.11 -0.76 13.18
CA HIS A 75 6.09 -0.40 12.20
C HIS A 75 4.76 -1.00 12.63
N LEU A 76 3.75 -0.14 12.82
CA LEU A 76 2.43 -0.50 13.29
C LEU A 76 1.42 -0.27 12.16
N MET A 77 0.77 -1.33 11.70
CA MET A 77 -0.34 -1.22 10.77
C MET A 77 -1.65 -1.05 11.51
N VAL A 78 -2.47 -0.09 11.07
CA VAL A 78 -3.79 0.21 11.63
C VAL A 78 -4.83 0.32 10.52
N ASP A 79 -6.10 0.25 10.86
CA ASP A 79 -7.23 0.41 9.94
C ASP A 79 -7.71 1.88 9.83
N ASP A 80 -7.36 2.73 10.80
CA ASP A 80 -7.67 4.16 10.78
C ASP A 80 -6.47 4.97 11.32
N VAL A 81 -5.58 5.35 10.41
CA VAL A 81 -4.37 6.10 10.74
C VAL A 81 -4.66 7.55 11.10
N ASP A 82 -5.73 8.15 10.53
CA ASP A 82 -6.14 9.52 10.83
C ASP A 82 -6.64 9.62 12.27
N ALA A 83 -7.51 8.71 12.71
CA ALA A 83 -7.97 8.68 14.10
C ALA A 83 -6.83 8.46 15.09
N LEU A 84 -5.89 7.56 14.82
CA LEU A 84 -4.73 7.35 15.69
C LEU A 84 -3.81 8.58 15.72
N HIS A 85 -3.63 9.27 14.59
CA HIS A 85 -2.89 10.54 14.56
C HIS A 85 -3.56 11.61 15.42
N GLU A 86 -4.89 11.75 15.33
CA GLU A 86 -5.65 12.70 16.18
C GLU A 86 -5.50 12.38 17.66
N ILE A 87 -5.58 11.11 18.08
CA ILE A 87 -5.31 10.66 19.45
C ILE A 87 -3.92 11.09 19.91
N CYS A 88 -2.90 10.84 19.08
CA CYS A 88 -1.53 11.24 19.40
C CYS A 88 -1.38 12.76 19.56
N VAL A 89 -1.97 13.54 18.67
CA VAL A 89 -1.94 15.01 18.71
C VAL A 89 -2.66 15.53 19.96
N ALA A 90 -3.85 15.03 20.25
CA ALA A 90 -4.64 15.42 21.43
C ALA A 90 -3.91 15.11 22.74
N ALA A 91 -3.15 14.01 22.79
CA ALA A 91 -2.34 13.63 23.94
C ALA A 91 -0.96 14.34 24.00
N GLY A 92 -0.66 15.24 23.07
CA GLY A 92 0.62 15.95 23.00
C GLY A 92 1.81 15.08 22.63
N VAL A 93 1.58 13.95 21.96
CA VAL A 93 2.64 13.05 21.51
C VAL A 93 3.50 13.73 20.44
N ARG A 94 4.81 13.57 20.52
CA ARG A 94 5.74 14.17 19.59
C ARG A 94 5.65 13.51 18.22
N ILE A 95 5.11 14.22 17.22
CA ILE A 95 5.08 13.78 15.84
C ILE A 95 6.45 14.07 15.18
N ILE A 96 7.09 13.04 14.66
CA ILE A 96 8.42 13.10 14.00
C ILE A 96 8.26 13.34 12.50
N ARG A 97 7.27 12.67 11.87
CA ARG A 97 6.89 12.89 10.48
C ARG A 97 5.39 13.07 10.42
N ALA A 98 4.95 14.12 9.75
CA ALA A 98 3.54 14.43 9.59
C ALA A 98 2.81 13.33 8.83
N LEU A 99 1.51 13.18 9.13
CA LEU A 99 0.59 12.30 8.41
C LEU A 99 0.52 12.73 6.94
N ALA A 100 0.78 11.82 6.03
CA ALA A 100 0.70 12.04 4.59
C ALA A 100 0.62 10.71 3.84
N ASP A 101 0.09 10.78 2.64
CA ASP A 101 0.14 9.67 1.69
C ASP A 101 1.57 9.47 1.18
N LYS A 102 1.98 8.22 1.07
CA LYS A 102 3.32 7.81 0.65
C LYS A 102 3.26 7.15 -0.72
N ASP A 103 4.32 7.33 -1.47
CA ASP A 103 4.50 6.78 -2.82
C ASP A 103 4.52 5.23 -2.87
N TYR A 104 4.70 4.59 -1.71
CA TYR A 104 4.64 3.13 -1.56
C TYR A 104 3.26 2.60 -1.09
N GLY A 105 2.19 3.39 -1.24
CA GLY A 105 0.81 2.95 -1.04
C GLY A 105 0.33 2.91 0.41
N LEU A 106 0.97 3.63 1.31
CA LEU A 106 0.50 3.82 2.69
C LEU A 106 0.20 5.29 2.98
N ARG A 107 -0.88 5.55 3.72
CA ARG A 107 -1.06 6.77 4.47
C ARG A 107 -0.42 6.58 5.83
N ALA A 108 0.57 7.41 6.19
CA ALA A 108 1.45 7.12 7.32
C ALA A 108 1.97 8.36 8.02
N PHE A 109 2.28 8.20 9.32
CA PHE A 109 3.01 9.17 10.12
C PHE A 109 4.01 8.47 11.05
N VAL A 110 4.91 9.24 11.67
CA VAL A 110 5.85 8.71 12.66
C VAL A 110 5.74 9.53 13.93
N PHE A 111 5.54 8.88 15.06
CA PHE A 111 5.62 9.53 16.38
C PHE A 111 6.80 8.99 17.20
N ALA A 112 7.18 9.73 18.24
CA ALA A 112 8.10 9.26 19.26
C ALA A 112 7.35 9.04 20.57
N ASP A 113 7.61 7.89 21.22
CA ASP A 113 7.17 7.65 22.58
C ASP A 113 7.96 8.54 23.60
N PRO A 114 7.62 8.55 24.91
CA PRO A 114 8.32 9.35 25.91
C PRO A 114 9.82 9.06 26.02
N ASP A 115 10.27 7.89 25.62
CA ASP A 115 11.67 7.48 25.63
C ASP A 115 12.41 7.78 24.33
N GLY A 116 11.67 8.28 23.33
CA GLY A 116 12.20 8.66 22.01
C GLY A 116 12.26 7.50 21.02
N ASN A 117 11.62 6.37 21.29
CA ASN A 117 11.43 5.33 20.31
C ASN A 117 10.53 5.82 19.19
N ARG A 118 10.96 5.70 17.93
CA ARG A 118 10.19 6.14 16.77
C ARG A 118 9.33 5.01 16.26
N ILE A 119 8.02 5.19 16.32
CA ILE A 119 7.02 4.25 15.82
C ILE A 119 6.47 4.80 14.51
N ASP A 120 6.64 4.04 13.44
CA ASP A 120 6.05 4.30 12.14
C ASP A 120 4.65 3.66 12.11
N VAL A 121 3.63 4.46 11.82
CA VAL A 121 2.25 3.99 11.74
C VAL A 121 1.77 4.13 10.32
N GLY A 122 1.15 3.10 9.78
CA GLY A 122 0.64 3.09 8.42
C GLY A 122 -0.71 2.42 8.28
N GLN A 123 -1.46 2.91 7.32
CA GLN A 123 -2.69 2.32 6.80
C GLN A 123 -2.54 2.17 5.30
N PRO A 124 -2.90 1.02 4.69
CA PRO A 124 -2.98 0.93 3.25
C PRO A 124 -3.94 1.98 2.68
N ILE A 125 -3.51 2.69 1.64
CA ILE A 125 -4.42 3.56 0.90
C ILE A 125 -5.33 2.64 0.09
N ASP A 126 -6.62 2.63 0.40
CA ASP A 126 -7.60 1.71 -0.23
C ASP A 126 -7.74 1.89 -1.75
N ASP A 127 -7.20 2.99 -2.29
CA ASP A 127 -7.22 3.29 -3.74
C ASP A 127 -6.01 2.71 -4.50
N ALA A 128 -5.04 2.10 -3.84
CA ALA A 128 -3.99 1.38 -4.53
C ALA A 128 -4.49 -0.04 -4.87
N PRO A 129 -4.73 -0.36 -6.15
CA PRO A 129 -5.14 -1.71 -6.53
C PRO A 129 -4.07 -2.69 -6.06
N LYS A 130 -4.47 -3.63 -5.20
CA LYS A 130 -3.61 -4.73 -4.76
C LYS A 130 -3.27 -5.57 -5.98
N VAL A 131 -2.02 -5.98 -6.13
CA VAL A 131 -1.64 -6.91 -7.20
C VAL A 131 -2.56 -8.14 -7.13
N GLY A 132 -3.31 -8.39 -8.22
CA GLY A 132 -4.31 -9.46 -8.28
C GLY A 132 -5.68 -9.12 -7.69
N GLU A 133 -5.99 -7.86 -7.38
CA GLU A 133 -7.34 -7.48 -6.94
C GLU A 133 -8.37 -7.73 -8.04
N VAL A 134 -9.49 -8.38 -7.70
CA VAL A 134 -10.60 -8.65 -8.60
C VAL A 134 -11.77 -7.71 -8.25
N PHE A 135 -12.19 -6.91 -9.22
CA PHE A 135 -13.36 -6.04 -9.12
C PHE A 135 -14.58 -6.73 -9.74
N GLU A 136 -15.31 -7.52 -8.96
CA GLU A 136 -16.53 -8.19 -9.43
C GLU A 136 -17.78 -7.42 -9.03
N HIS A 137 -18.76 -7.37 -9.95
CA HIS A 137 -20.09 -6.79 -9.72
C HIS A 137 -20.07 -5.34 -9.17
N ARG A 138 -19.02 -4.57 -9.46
CA ARG A 138 -18.89 -3.17 -9.02
C ARG A 138 -19.21 -2.19 -10.14
N ASN A 139 -19.83 -1.09 -9.76
CA ASN A 139 -19.97 0.07 -10.65
C ASN A 139 -18.74 0.98 -10.49
N LEU A 140 -17.85 0.95 -11.48
CA LEU A 140 -16.65 1.79 -11.53
C LEU A 140 -16.83 2.96 -12.53
N ALA A 141 -18.07 3.37 -12.83
CA ALA A 141 -18.33 4.50 -13.71
C ALA A 141 -17.64 5.77 -13.17
N GLY A 142 -16.86 6.43 -14.03
CA GLY A 142 -16.08 7.61 -13.66
C GLY A 142 -14.71 7.32 -13.01
N ALA A 143 -14.35 6.07 -12.79
CA ALA A 143 -13.01 5.73 -12.29
C ALA A 143 -11.91 6.23 -13.25
N GLN A 144 -10.81 6.71 -12.69
CA GLN A 144 -9.65 7.17 -13.45
C GLN A 144 -8.40 6.39 -13.04
N PHE A 145 -7.76 5.77 -14.02
CA PHE A 145 -6.47 5.10 -13.86
C PHE A 145 -5.38 6.01 -14.44
N LYS A 146 -4.61 6.66 -13.58
CA LYS A 146 -3.54 7.60 -13.95
C LYS A 146 -2.22 7.15 -13.36
N ASP A 147 -1.15 7.26 -14.15
CA ASP A 147 0.23 6.99 -13.72
C ASP A 147 0.41 5.62 -13.02
N CYS A 148 -0.37 4.62 -13.46
CA CYS A 148 -0.36 3.27 -12.92
C CYS A 148 -0.05 2.23 -14.00
N SER A 149 0.35 1.02 -13.60
CA SER A 149 0.53 -0.11 -14.49
C SER A 149 -0.67 -1.04 -14.40
N LEU A 150 -1.32 -1.27 -15.55
CA LEU A 150 -2.34 -2.30 -15.74
C LEU A 150 -1.80 -3.47 -16.58
N ALA A 151 -0.47 -3.67 -16.55
CA ALA A 151 0.15 -4.83 -17.21
C ALA A 151 -0.46 -6.12 -16.66
N GLU A 152 -0.80 -7.05 -17.58
CA GLU A 152 -1.44 -8.33 -17.24
C GLU A 152 -2.86 -8.23 -16.64
N ALA A 153 -3.45 -7.03 -16.58
CA ALA A 153 -4.84 -6.88 -16.15
C ALA A 153 -5.81 -7.54 -17.15
N GLY A 154 -6.78 -8.28 -16.63
CA GLY A 154 -7.89 -8.83 -17.39
C GLY A 154 -9.14 -7.96 -17.29
N PHE A 155 -9.80 -7.70 -18.40
CA PHE A 155 -11.11 -7.07 -18.47
C PHE A 155 -12.07 -8.09 -19.10
N ASP A 156 -12.89 -8.74 -18.27
CA ASP A 156 -13.84 -9.78 -18.69
C ASP A 156 -15.26 -9.32 -18.37
N ASP A 157 -16.16 -9.40 -19.36
CA ASP A 157 -17.54 -8.96 -19.28
C ASP A 157 -17.73 -7.51 -18.73
N VAL A 158 -16.84 -6.60 -19.17
CA VAL A 158 -16.81 -5.20 -18.72
C VAL A 158 -17.39 -4.26 -19.75
N ASN A 159 -18.25 -3.34 -19.31
CA ASN A 159 -18.75 -2.27 -20.14
C ASN A 159 -17.81 -1.04 -20.09
N LEU A 160 -17.07 -0.81 -21.18
CA LEU A 160 -16.16 0.33 -21.34
C LEU A 160 -16.75 1.41 -22.27
N SER A 161 -18.08 1.46 -22.47
CA SER A 161 -18.71 2.48 -23.31
C SER A 161 -18.41 3.89 -22.80
N GLY A 162 -17.98 4.77 -23.70
CA GLY A 162 -17.61 6.15 -23.36
C GLY A 162 -16.26 6.31 -22.66
N SER A 163 -15.50 5.23 -22.47
CA SER A 163 -14.17 5.34 -21.87
C SER A 163 -13.18 6.01 -22.81
N LEU A 164 -12.25 6.80 -22.25
CA LEU A 164 -11.14 7.42 -22.95
C LEU A 164 -9.82 6.72 -22.55
N PHE A 165 -9.10 6.21 -23.54
CA PHE A 165 -7.75 5.68 -23.40
C PHE A 165 -6.76 6.69 -24.00
N SER A 166 -6.05 7.44 -23.16
CA SER A 166 -5.09 8.46 -23.59
C SER A 166 -3.70 8.12 -23.03
N ASN A 167 -2.68 8.19 -23.90
CA ASN A 167 -1.30 7.86 -23.56
C ASN A 167 -1.12 6.43 -23.00
N VAL A 168 -1.90 5.47 -23.50
CA VAL A 168 -1.93 4.09 -23.02
C VAL A 168 -1.05 3.22 -23.91
N ASN A 169 -0.26 2.36 -23.31
CA ASN A 169 0.49 1.32 -24.01
C ASN A 169 -0.32 0.01 -24.03
N LEU A 170 -0.90 -0.31 -25.17
CA LEU A 170 -1.64 -1.56 -25.43
C LEU A 170 -0.80 -2.60 -26.20
N ARG A 171 0.52 -2.48 -26.16
CA ARG A 171 1.41 -3.42 -26.86
C ARG A 171 1.15 -4.84 -26.36
N GLN A 172 0.97 -5.78 -27.33
CA GLN A 172 0.66 -7.19 -27.07
C GLN A 172 -0.71 -7.46 -26.40
N ALA A 173 -1.55 -6.42 -26.21
CA ALA A 173 -2.91 -6.62 -25.72
C ALA A 173 -3.72 -7.46 -26.72
N ARG A 174 -4.59 -8.32 -26.19
CA ARG A 174 -5.51 -9.15 -26.98
C ARG A 174 -6.94 -8.82 -26.62
N LEU A 175 -7.72 -8.43 -27.62
CA LEU A 175 -9.15 -8.14 -27.49
C LEU A 175 -9.96 -9.25 -28.16
N THR A 176 -10.78 -9.96 -27.40
CA THR A 176 -11.63 -11.04 -27.91
C THR A 176 -13.08 -10.80 -27.49
N ASN A 177 -14.03 -11.12 -28.36
CA ASN A 177 -15.47 -10.95 -28.11
C ASN A 177 -15.87 -9.52 -27.75
N VAL A 178 -15.19 -8.50 -28.31
CA VAL A 178 -15.44 -7.09 -28.00
C VAL A 178 -16.39 -6.46 -29.01
N ASN A 179 -17.27 -5.58 -28.53
CA ASN A 179 -18.07 -4.69 -29.37
C ASN A 179 -17.30 -3.38 -29.57
N MET A 180 -16.86 -3.11 -30.77
CA MET A 180 -16.09 -1.91 -31.15
C MET A 180 -16.91 -0.90 -31.97
N ILE A 181 -18.24 -0.96 -31.95
CA ILE A 181 -19.08 0.01 -32.66
C ILE A 181 -18.78 1.41 -32.13
N GLY A 182 -18.43 2.34 -33.04
CA GLY A 182 -18.16 3.73 -32.71
C GLY A 182 -16.80 4.00 -32.02
N VAL A 183 -15.93 2.98 -31.90
CA VAL A 183 -14.57 3.20 -31.41
C VAL A 183 -13.77 4.03 -32.42
N VAL A 184 -13.10 5.07 -31.93
CA VAL A 184 -12.19 5.93 -32.70
C VAL A 184 -10.77 5.71 -32.18
N ILE A 185 -9.84 5.45 -33.11
CA ILE A 185 -8.40 5.30 -32.80
C ILE A 185 -7.65 6.38 -33.56
N GLU A 186 -7.08 7.35 -32.85
CA GLU A 186 -6.33 8.48 -33.39
C GLU A 186 -4.93 8.56 -32.78
N ASN A 187 -3.97 9.06 -33.56
CA ASN A 187 -2.59 9.31 -33.12
C ASN A 187 -1.92 8.08 -32.46
N ALA A 188 -2.25 6.88 -32.96
CA ALA A 188 -1.77 5.61 -32.41
C ALA A 188 -0.67 5.02 -33.30
N ASN A 189 0.34 4.40 -32.67
CA ASN A 189 1.19 3.48 -33.39
C ASN A 189 0.44 2.12 -33.53
N ILE A 190 0.06 1.79 -34.78
CA ILE A 190 -0.70 0.58 -35.10
C ILE A 190 0.15 -0.49 -35.81
N GLU A 191 1.48 -0.38 -35.75
CA GLU A 191 2.38 -1.40 -36.32
C GLU A 191 2.10 -2.76 -35.66
N GLY A 192 1.82 -3.77 -36.51
CA GLY A 192 1.48 -5.12 -36.05
C GLY A 192 0.05 -5.29 -35.53
N LEU A 193 -0.82 -4.24 -35.59
CA LEU A 193 -2.23 -4.39 -35.27
C LEU A 193 -2.93 -5.26 -36.29
N THR A 194 -3.62 -6.30 -35.83
CA THR A 194 -4.46 -7.15 -36.68
C THR A 194 -5.89 -7.16 -36.20
N ILE A 195 -6.86 -7.14 -37.14
CA ILE A 195 -8.27 -7.38 -36.88
C ILE A 195 -8.71 -8.55 -37.79
N TYR A 196 -9.26 -9.61 -37.21
CA TYR A 196 -9.57 -10.87 -37.90
C TYR A 196 -8.37 -11.44 -38.70
N GLY A 197 -7.14 -11.24 -38.19
CA GLY A 197 -5.91 -11.67 -38.85
C GLY A 197 -5.44 -10.78 -40.02
N ILE A 198 -6.16 -9.69 -40.32
CA ILE A 198 -5.80 -8.72 -41.35
C ILE A 198 -4.89 -7.65 -40.77
N ASP A 199 -3.76 -7.38 -41.42
CA ASP A 199 -2.85 -6.28 -41.04
C ASP A 199 -3.51 -4.91 -41.31
N ILE A 200 -3.88 -4.27 -40.27
CA ILE A 200 -4.56 -2.94 -40.32
C ILE A 200 -3.58 -1.83 -40.66
N HIS A 201 -2.32 -1.94 -40.20
CA HIS A 201 -1.31 -0.94 -40.55
C HIS A 201 -1.10 -0.89 -42.08
N ALA A 202 -0.90 -2.05 -42.70
CA ALA A 202 -0.73 -2.13 -44.16
C ALA A 202 -1.93 -1.57 -44.93
N LEU A 203 -3.16 -1.86 -44.50
CA LEU A 203 -4.38 -1.31 -45.11
C LEU A 203 -4.47 0.21 -44.98
N VAL A 204 -4.20 0.76 -43.78
CA VAL A 204 -4.22 2.20 -43.55
C VAL A 204 -3.17 2.91 -44.39
N GLN A 205 -1.95 2.39 -44.47
CA GLN A 205 -0.88 2.95 -45.29
C GLN A 205 -1.23 2.95 -46.79
N ALA A 206 -1.79 1.86 -47.30
CA ALA A 206 -2.26 1.77 -48.69
C ALA A 206 -3.35 2.79 -49.02
N GLU A 207 -4.31 3.00 -48.10
CA GLU A 207 -5.39 3.98 -48.27
C GLU A 207 -4.90 5.43 -48.18
N LEU A 208 -3.95 5.72 -47.26
CA LEU A 208 -3.32 7.05 -47.16
C LEU A 208 -2.55 7.37 -48.45
N ALA A 209 -1.80 6.42 -49.03
CA ALA A 209 -1.10 6.58 -50.29
C ALA A 209 -2.08 6.83 -51.43
N ARG A 210 -3.24 6.16 -51.47
CA ARG A 210 -4.28 6.34 -52.48
C ARG A 210 -4.91 7.75 -52.45
N ARG A 211 -5.10 8.31 -51.24
CA ARG A 211 -5.70 9.66 -51.06
C ARG A 211 -4.76 10.80 -51.43
N GLY A 212 -3.44 10.56 -51.43
CA GLY A 212 -2.43 11.60 -51.65
C GLY A 212 -2.19 12.50 -50.43
N PRO A 213 -1.21 13.37 -50.50
CA PRO A 213 -0.96 14.33 -49.42
C PRO A 213 -2.14 15.31 -49.31
N ALA A 214 -2.57 15.55 -48.03
CA ALA A 214 -3.60 16.53 -47.71
C ALA A 214 -3.07 17.97 -47.85
#